data_5f8658decfb212d56577fec166ce451f
#
_entry.id   5f8658decfb212d56577fec166ce451f
#
_cell.length_a   1.000
_cell.length_b   1.000
_cell.length_c   1.000
_cell.angle_alpha   90.00
_cell.angle_beta   90.00
_cell.angle_gamma   90.00
#
_symmetry.space_group_name_H-M   'P 1'
#
loop_
_entity.id
_entity.type
_entity.pdbx_description
1 polymer ?
#
loop_
_entity_poly.entity_id
_entity_poly.type
_entity_poly.pdbx_seq_one_letter_code
_entity_poly.pdbx_strand_id
1 'polypeptide(L)'
;MGRELVGLIRKMSRANVTWGAPRIRNELAKLGIEVAVSSVAKYMVKARKPPSPSWRAFLDNHVKDLVAIDFFTVPTATFGVLFGFLVLAHDRRKVLHFNVTANPSAEWTARQLVQAFPEERVPRFLVRDRDGIYGVRFRRTLDVLGIEEVVTAARSPWQNAYAERLIGSLRRECLDHIVILGEIQLLRILAGYFEYYNRARCHLSLAGDAPEPRPEQGPELGRVVELAEVGGLHHRYERDAA
;
A
#
# COMPACT_ATOMS: atom_id res chain seq x y z
N MET A 1 34.33 -15.24 -10.06
CA MET A 1 34.29 -13.82 -9.62
C MET A 1 35.18 -13.70 -8.40
N GLY A 2 36.13 -12.76 -8.42
CA GLY A 2 37.11 -12.57 -7.33
C GLY A 2 36.44 -12.14 -6.03
N ARG A 3 37.00 -12.54 -4.88
CA ARG A 3 36.47 -12.19 -3.54
C ARG A 3 36.38 -10.68 -3.32
N GLU A 4 37.30 -9.91 -3.86
CA GLU A 4 37.34 -8.44 -3.78
C GLU A 4 36.15 -7.80 -4.48
N LEU A 5 35.82 -8.25 -5.69
CA LEU A 5 34.66 -7.74 -6.45
C LEU A 5 33.34 -8.02 -5.73
N VAL A 6 33.20 -9.21 -5.16
CA VAL A 6 32.02 -9.55 -4.34
C VAL A 6 31.92 -8.66 -3.10
N GLY A 7 33.10 -8.38 -2.46
CA GLY A 7 33.18 -7.45 -1.34
C GLY A 7 32.74 -6.03 -1.72
N LEU A 8 33.19 -5.54 -2.88
CA LEU A 8 32.83 -4.23 -3.41
C LEU A 8 31.34 -4.11 -3.74
N ILE A 9 30.75 -5.11 -4.41
CA ILE A 9 29.31 -5.16 -4.69
C ILE A 9 28.50 -5.08 -3.39
N ARG A 10 28.87 -5.83 -2.37
CA ARG A 10 28.20 -5.82 -1.06
C ARG A 10 28.34 -4.47 -0.35
N LYS A 11 29.52 -3.85 -0.42
CA LYS A 11 29.78 -2.52 0.14
C LYS A 11 28.89 -1.47 -0.52
N MET A 12 28.88 -1.43 -1.86
CA MET A 12 28.02 -0.51 -2.62
C MET A 12 26.53 -0.70 -2.32
N SER A 13 26.09 -1.95 -2.24
CA SER A 13 24.69 -2.28 -1.93
C SER A 13 24.28 -1.88 -0.51
N ARG A 14 25.17 -1.99 0.48
CA ARG A 14 24.89 -1.55 1.87
C ARG A 14 24.90 -0.04 2.02
N ALA A 15 25.83 0.64 1.36
CA ALA A 15 25.96 2.08 1.40
C ALA A 15 24.79 2.78 0.66
N ASN A 16 24.20 2.10 -0.33
CA ASN A 16 23.17 2.67 -1.20
C ASN A 16 21.94 1.76 -1.26
N VAL A 17 21.13 1.77 -0.22
CA VAL A 17 19.99 0.86 -0.02
C VAL A 17 18.96 0.91 -1.15
N THR A 18 18.85 2.06 -1.82
CA THR A 18 17.95 2.28 -2.96
C THR A 18 18.48 1.84 -4.31
N TRP A 19 19.77 1.43 -4.39
CA TRP A 19 20.38 1.06 -5.67
C TRP A 19 20.00 -0.38 -6.04
N GLY A 20 19.48 -0.53 -7.26
CA GLY A 20 19.30 -1.84 -7.89
C GLY A 20 20.58 -2.36 -8.56
N ALA A 21 20.57 -3.63 -8.94
CA ALA A 21 21.70 -4.27 -9.62
C ALA A 21 22.18 -3.54 -10.89
N PRO A 22 21.29 -2.97 -11.75
CA PRO A 22 21.74 -2.20 -12.92
C PRO A 22 22.57 -0.97 -12.55
N ARG A 23 22.17 -0.25 -11.48
CA ARG A 23 22.88 0.96 -11.05
C ARG A 23 24.25 0.62 -10.47
N ILE A 24 24.33 -0.40 -9.63
CA ILE A 24 25.62 -0.89 -9.09
C ILE A 24 26.53 -1.34 -10.23
N ARG A 25 26.02 -2.03 -11.24
CA ARG A 25 26.80 -2.45 -12.43
C ARG A 25 27.36 -1.24 -13.18
N ASN A 26 26.54 -0.20 -13.36
CA ASN A 26 26.99 1.00 -14.06
C ASN A 26 28.11 1.74 -13.28
N GLU A 27 28.02 1.80 -11.96
CA GLU A 27 29.10 2.37 -11.13
C GLU A 27 30.38 1.53 -11.19
N LEU A 28 30.26 0.19 -11.21
CA LEU A 28 31.40 -0.70 -11.40
C LEU A 28 32.08 -0.51 -12.77
N ALA A 29 31.27 -0.31 -13.83
CA ALA A 29 31.76 -0.03 -15.17
C ALA A 29 32.57 1.28 -15.22
N LYS A 30 32.20 2.31 -14.47
CA LYS A 30 32.98 3.56 -14.34
C LYS A 30 34.30 3.37 -13.62
N LEU A 31 34.44 2.30 -12.85
CA LEU A 31 35.70 1.89 -12.20
C LEU A 31 36.51 0.91 -13.08
N GLY A 32 36.15 0.73 -14.35
CA GLY A 32 36.80 -0.21 -15.26
C GLY A 32 36.47 -1.67 -14.98
N ILE A 33 35.45 -1.97 -14.18
CA ILE A 33 35.07 -3.33 -13.81
C ILE A 33 33.82 -3.74 -14.60
N GLU A 34 34.00 -4.62 -15.58
CA GLU A 34 32.91 -5.19 -16.35
C GLU A 34 32.30 -6.40 -15.65
N VAL A 35 31.00 -6.35 -15.38
CA VAL A 35 30.27 -7.43 -14.71
C VAL A 35 28.82 -7.46 -15.21
N ALA A 36 28.25 -8.65 -15.37
CA ALA A 36 26.86 -8.81 -15.78
C ALA A 36 25.91 -8.37 -14.64
N VAL A 37 24.77 -7.77 -14.99
CA VAL A 37 23.72 -7.37 -14.04
C VAL A 37 23.24 -8.54 -13.18
N SER A 38 23.10 -9.74 -13.78
CA SER A 38 22.76 -10.98 -13.07
C SER A 38 23.76 -11.35 -11.98
N SER A 39 25.05 -11.14 -12.24
CA SER A 39 26.10 -11.37 -11.27
C SER A 39 26.03 -10.38 -10.10
N VAL A 40 25.79 -9.10 -10.38
CA VAL A 40 25.58 -8.09 -9.33
C VAL A 40 24.35 -8.46 -8.51
N ALA A 41 23.22 -8.80 -9.14
CA ALA A 41 21.99 -9.20 -8.45
C ALA A 41 22.17 -10.44 -7.55
N LYS A 42 23.07 -11.35 -7.93
CA LYS A 42 23.41 -12.54 -7.12
C LYS A 42 24.15 -12.18 -5.83
N TYR A 43 25.06 -11.20 -5.87
CA TYR A 43 25.96 -10.90 -4.76
C TYR A 43 25.61 -9.64 -3.97
N MET A 44 24.71 -8.77 -4.50
CA MET A 44 24.23 -7.62 -3.75
C MET A 44 23.47 -8.04 -2.50
N VAL A 45 23.51 -7.22 -1.47
CA VAL A 45 22.73 -7.45 -0.25
C VAL A 45 21.27 -7.21 -0.57
N LYS A 46 20.46 -8.26 -0.56
CA LYS A 46 19.02 -8.13 -0.70
C LYS A 46 18.46 -7.52 0.59
N ALA A 47 17.93 -6.33 0.50
CA ALA A 47 17.37 -5.61 1.66
C ALA A 47 16.12 -6.28 2.26
N ARG A 48 15.50 -7.22 1.55
CA ARG A 48 14.29 -7.91 1.98
C ARG A 48 14.55 -9.39 2.24
N LYS A 49 14.48 -9.77 3.50
CA LYS A 49 14.22 -11.19 3.83
C LYS A 49 12.80 -11.49 3.39
N PRO A 50 12.54 -12.63 2.73
CA PRO A 50 11.16 -13.06 2.51
C PRO A 50 10.45 -13.18 3.87
N PRO A 51 9.11 -12.99 3.91
CA PRO A 51 8.35 -13.22 5.13
C PRO A 51 8.69 -14.58 5.74
N SER A 52 8.80 -14.63 7.08
CA SER A 52 9.02 -15.92 7.73
C SER A 52 7.87 -16.88 7.38
N PRO A 53 8.11 -18.19 7.32
CA PRO A 53 7.04 -19.16 7.08
C PRO A 53 5.88 -19.00 8.09
N SER A 54 6.19 -18.66 9.34
CA SER A 54 5.19 -18.37 10.37
C SER A 54 4.34 -17.13 10.07
N TRP A 55 4.94 -16.06 9.53
CA TRP A 55 4.19 -14.85 9.14
C TRP A 55 3.24 -15.12 7.96
N ARG A 56 3.71 -15.88 6.96
CA ARG A 56 2.86 -16.27 5.83
C ARG A 56 1.69 -17.15 6.30
N ALA A 57 1.95 -18.16 7.12
CA ALA A 57 0.92 -19.03 7.67
C ALA A 57 -0.10 -18.24 8.51
N PHE A 58 0.36 -17.25 9.30
CA PHE A 58 -0.53 -16.35 10.03
C PHE A 58 -1.46 -15.58 9.08
N LEU A 59 -0.92 -14.96 8.03
CA LEU A 59 -1.72 -14.22 7.06
C LEU A 59 -2.73 -15.12 6.35
N ASP A 60 -2.29 -16.31 5.90
CA ASP A 60 -3.15 -17.26 5.17
C ASP A 60 -4.29 -17.78 6.04
N ASN A 61 -4.03 -18.03 7.35
CA ASN A 61 -5.04 -18.53 8.29
C ASN A 61 -6.04 -17.46 8.75
N HIS A 62 -5.68 -16.17 8.71
CA HIS A 62 -6.50 -15.10 9.28
C HIS A 62 -6.91 -14.02 8.26
N VAL A 63 -6.72 -14.26 6.96
CA VAL A 63 -6.93 -13.28 5.90
C VAL A 63 -8.31 -12.60 5.94
N LYS A 64 -9.36 -13.33 6.35
CA LYS A 64 -10.74 -12.84 6.42
C LYS A 64 -10.99 -11.90 7.60
N ASP A 65 -10.24 -12.09 8.68
CA ASP A 65 -10.43 -11.38 9.94
C ASP A 65 -9.28 -10.39 10.22
N LEU A 66 -8.47 -10.12 9.19
CA LEU A 66 -7.28 -9.31 9.28
C LEU A 66 -7.44 -8.00 8.52
N VAL A 67 -7.17 -6.90 9.19
CA VAL A 67 -7.02 -5.59 8.56
C VAL A 67 -5.61 -5.05 8.77
N ALA A 68 -5.16 -4.23 7.85
CA ALA A 68 -3.94 -3.44 7.98
C ALA A 68 -4.29 -1.97 8.03
N ILE A 69 -3.59 -1.22 8.84
CA ILE A 69 -3.63 0.25 8.83
C ILE A 69 -2.26 0.80 8.49
N ASP A 70 -2.27 1.97 7.86
CA ASP A 70 -1.05 2.67 7.53
C ASP A 70 -1.29 4.16 7.36
N PHE A 71 -0.22 4.94 7.51
CA PHE A 71 -0.18 6.35 7.18
C PHE A 71 0.67 6.60 5.95
N PHE A 72 0.28 7.60 5.17
CA PHE A 72 1.10 8.13 4.09
C PHE A 72 1.05 9.65 4.10
N THR A 73 2.10 10.27 3.64
CA THR A 73 2.22 11.73 3.58
C THR A 73 1.96 12.25 2.17
N VAL A 74 1.31 13.41 2.08
CA VAL A 74 1.05 14.11 0.82
C VAL A 74 1.48 15.56 0.98
N PRO A 75 2.50 16.03 0.22
CA PRO A 75 2.88 17.43 0.23
C PRO A 75 1.80 18.27 -0.47
N THR A 76 1.58 19.49 0.04
CA THR A 76 0.68 20.46 -0.58
C THR A 76 1.46 21.52 -1.38
N ALA A 77 0.80 22.19 -2.30
CA ALA A 77 1.37 23.31 -3.05
C ALA A 77 1.80 24.49 -2.16
N THR A 78 1.26 24.57 -0.94
CA THR A 78 1.61 25.58 0.06
C THR A 78 2.73 25.14 1.01
N PHE A 79 3.51 24.13 0.62
CA PHE A 79 4.61 23.55 1.40
C PHE A 79 4.20 22.92 2.74
N GLY A 80 2.92 22.68 2.97
CA GLY A 80 2.41 21.88 4.07
C GLY A 80 2.50 20.38 3.78
N VAL A 81 2.28 19.57 4.80
CA VAL A 81 2.20 18.11 4.69
C VAL A 81 0.86 17.66 5.27
N LEU A 82 0.12 16.90 4.48
CA LEU A 82 -1.07 16.19 4.94
C LEU A 82 -0.76 14.72 5.16
N PHE A 83 -1.45 14.13 6.12
CA PHE A 83 -1.34 12.73 6.47
C PHE A 83 -2.63 12.02 6.06
N GLY A 84 -2.50 11.08 5.13
CA GLY A 84 -3.58 10.16 4.80
C GLY A 84 -3.50 8.92 5.70
N PHE A 85 -4.62 8.53 6.26
CA PHE A 85 -4.80 7.29 7.02
C PHE A 85 -5.66 6.34 6.20
N LEU A 86 -5.32 5.07 6.19
CA LEU A 86 -6.11 4.04 5.50
C LEU A 86 -6.28 2.79 6.36
N VAL A 87 -7.41 2.12 6.16
CA VAL A 87 -7.72 0.80 6.71
C VAL A 87 -8.02 -0.13 5.55
N LEU A 88 -7.22 -1.18 5.42
CA LEU A 88 -7.28 -2.15 4.32
C LEU A 88 -7.61 -3.54 4.86
N ALA A 89 -8.72 -4.13 4.41
CA ALA A 89 -8.99 -5.54 4.65
C ALA A 89 -8.01 -6.42 3.84
N HIS A 90 -7.44 -7.43 4.46
CA HIS A 90 -6.60 -8.39 3.75
C HIS A 90 -7.43 -9.30 2.84
N ASP A 91 -8.67 -9.61 3.25
CA ASP A 91 -9.64 -10.26 2.38
C ASP A 91 -9.94 -9.33 1.20
N ARG A 92 -9.82 -9.86 0.00
CA ARG A 92 -10.01 -9.14 -1.27
C ARG A 92 -9.31 -7.78 -1.38
N ARG A 93 -8.50 -7.37 -0.38
CA ARG A 93 -7.74 -6.10 -0.36
C ARG A 93 -8.61 -4.86 -0.49
N LYS A 94 -9.79 -4.91 0.10
CA LYS A 94 -10.75 -3.82 0.08
C LYS A 94 -10.32 -2.70 1.02
N VAL A 95 -10.36 -1.45 0.55
CA VAL A 95 -10.23 -0.27 1.40
C VAL A 95 -11.54 -0.09 2.15
N LEU A 96 -11.49 -0.23 3.49
CA LEU A 96 -12.65 -0.13 4.36
C LEU A 96 -12.88 1.31 4.82
N HIS A 97 -11.80 2.03 5.10
CA HIS A 97 -11.85 3.40 5.60
C HIS A 97 -10.59 4.15 5.21
N PHE A 98 -10.72 5.45 5.02
CA PHE A 98 -9.62 6.38 4.86
C PHE A 98 -10.04 7.75 5.40
N ASN A 99 -9.04 8.53 5.78
CA ASN A 99 -9.26 9.93 6.16
C ASN A 99 -7.96 10.71 6.01
N VAL A 100 -8.05 12.04 6.09
CA VAL A 100 -6.92 12.97 5.94
C VAL A 100 -6.88 13.90 7.15
N THR A 101 -5.69 14.30 7.56
CA THR A 101 -5.49 15.33 8.57
C THR A 101 -4.13 16.02 8.41
N ALA A 102 -4.04 17.29 8.78
CA ALA A 102 -2.77 17.99 8.93
C ALA A 102 -2.07 17.65 10.25
N ASN A 103 -2.82 17.18 11.26
CA ASN A 103 -2.33 16.96 12.62
C ASN A 103 -2.70 15.57 13.13
N PRO A 104 -1.99 14.52 12.73
CA PRO A 104 -2.26 13.16 13.19
C PRO A 104 -1.94 13.05 14.69
N SER A 105 -2.92 12.57 15.46
CA SER A 105 -2.77 12.31 16.88
C SER A 105 -3.36 10.94 17.25
N ALA A 106 -2.97 10.39 18.41
CA ALA A 106 -3.53 9.14 18.91
C ALA A 106 -5.05 9.21 19.11
N GLU A 107 -5.57 10.38 19.47
CA GLU A 107 -7.01 10.59 19.61
C GLU A 107 -7.73 10.61 18.27
N TRP A 108 -7.14 11.30 17.29
CA TRP A 108 -7.68 11.33 15.94
C TRP A 108 -7.68 9.92 15.33
N THR A 109 -6.57 9.20 15.45
CA THR A 109 -6.43 7.83 14.92
C THR A 109 -7.40 6.86 15.62
N ALA A 110 -7.60 6.98 16.93
CA ALA A 110 -8.58 6.20 17.66
C ALA A 110 -10.02 6.43 17.15
N ARG A 111 -10.38 7.69 16.83
CA ARG A 111 -11.68 8.00 16.20
C ARG A 111 -11.82 7.36 14.81
N GLN A 112 -10.73 7.29 14.04
CA GLN A 112 -10.77 6.63 12.72
C GLN A 112 -11.08 5.13 12.86
N LEU A 113 -10.58 4.45 13.90
CA LEU A 113 -10.92 3.04 14.14
C LEU A 113 -12.42 2.85 14.41
N VAL A 114 -13.00 3.71 15.25
CA VAL A 114 -14.45 3.63 15.54
C VAL A 114 -15.29 3.87 14.29
N GLN A 115 -14.86 4.79 13.42
CA GLN A 115 -15.54 5.05 12.15
C GLN A 115 -15.36 3.91 11.13
N ALA A 116 -14.20 3.24 11.16
CA ALA A 116 -13.89 2.15 10.24
C ALA A 116 -14.66 0.86 10.56
N PHE A 117 -14.95 0.63 11.84
CA PHE A 117 -15.53 -0.63 12.32
C PHE A 117 -16.85 -0.38 13.05
N PRO A 118 -17.98 -0.30 12.33
CA PRO A 118 -19.30 -0.38 12.95
C PRO A 118 -19.48 -1.74 13.62
N GLU A 119 -20.26 -1.79 14.69
CA GLU A 119 -20.39 -2.92 15.64
C GLU A 119 -20.52 -4.32 15.02
N GLU A 120 -21.09 -4.42 13.82
CA GLU A 120 -21.35 -5.69 13.14
C GLU A 120 -20.15 -6.26 12.35
N ARG A 121 -19.04 -5.50 12.18
CA ARG A 121 -17.92 -5.87 11.30
C ARG A 121 -16.55 -5.54 11.87
N VAL A 122 -16.35 -5.90 13.11
CA VAL A 122 -15.06 -5.70 13.78
C VAL A 122 -14.09 -6.82 13.38
N PRO A 123 -12.89 -6.52 12.87
CA PRO A 123 -11.89 -7.53 12.56
C PRO A 123 -11.30 -8.13 13.84
N ARG A 124 -10.83 -9.36 13.77
CA ARG A 124 -10.12 -9.98 14.89
C ARG A 124 -8.72 -9.43 15.07
N PHE A 125 -8.00 -9.17 13.97
CA PHE A 125 -6.61 -8.73 13.99
C PHE A 125 -6.41 -7.43 13.24
N LEU A 126 -5.58 -6.55 13.80
CA LEU A 126 -5.16 -5.31 13.17
C LEU A 126 -3.63 -5.25 13.08
N VAL A 127 -3.11 -5.26 11.85
CA VAL A 127 -1.68 -5.09 11.56
C VAL A 127 -1.35 -3.61 11.43
N ARG A 128 -0.30 -3.17 12.11
CA ARG A 128 0.27 -1.83 11.98
C ARG A 128 1.79 -1.83 12.14
N ASP A 129 2.41 -0.76 11.74
CA ASP A 129 3.81 -0.50 12.03
C ASP A 129 4.03 0.02 13.47
N ARG A 130 5.26 0.44 13.77
CA ARG A 130 5.67 0.92 15.09
C ARG A 130 5.64 2.45 15.22
N ASP A 131 4.85 3.14 14.41
CA ASP A 131 4.77 4.59 14.50
C ASP A 131 4.27 5.04 15.89
N GLY A 132 4.86 6.11 16.41
CA GLY A 132 4.51 6.70 17.69
C GLY A 132 3.09 7.32 17.76
N ILE A 133 2.46 7.53 16.63
CA ILE A 133 1.07 8.01 16.50
C ILE A 133 0.08 7.06 17.20
N TYR A 134 0.40 5.75 17.25
CA TYR A 134 -0.43 4.73 17.88
C TYR A 134 -0.21 4.69 19.40
N GLY A 135 -0.66 5.75 20.09
CA GLY A 135 -0.48 5.94 21.53
C GLY A 135 -1.46 5.12 22.40
N VAL A 136 -1.48 5.44 23.71
CA VAL A 136 -2.30 4.73 24.69
C VAL A 136 -3.80 4.77 24.35
N ARG A 137 -4.30 5.91 23.86
CA ARG A 137 -5.71 6.08 23.49
C ARG A 137 -6.11 5.12 22.36
N PHE A 138 -5.27 5.01 21.34
CA PHE A 138 -5.46 4.08 20.23
C PHE A 138 -5.57 2.62 20.72
N ARG A 139 -4.63 2.18 21.58
CA ARG A 139 -4.63 0.80 22.11
C ARG A 139 -5.87 0.52 22.97
N ARG A 140 -6.28 1.47 23.82
CA ARG A 140 -7.53 1.33 24.57
C ARG A 140 -8.75 1.17 23.66
N THR A 141 -8.77 1.86 22.53
CA THR A 141 -9.87 1.72 21.57
C THR A 141 -9.87 0.33 20.95
N LEU A 142 -8.71 -0.23 20.60
CA LEU A 142 -8.60 -1.62 20.13
C LEU A 142 -9.11 -2.61 21.19
N ASP A 143 -8.71 -2.43 22.46
CA ASP A 143 -9.16 -3.27 23.57
C ASP A 143 -10.69 -3.25 23.72
N VAL A 144 -11.29 -2.06 23.64
CA VAL A 144 -12.76 -1.89 23.72
C VAL A 144 -13.47 -2.54 22.53
N LEU A 145 -12.88 -2.46 21.33
CA LEU A 145 -13.41 -3.10 20.14
C LEU A 145 -13.14 -4.62 20.09
N GLY A 146 -12.33 -5.15 21.01
CA GLY A 146 -11.95 -6.57 21.00
C GLY A 146 -11.00 -6.95 19.87
N ILE A 147 -10.22 -5.99 19.34
CA ILE A 147 -9.28 -6.20 18.23
C ILE A 147 -7.90 -6.52 18.77
N GLU A 148 -7.33 -7.64 18.35
CA GLU A 148 -5.97 -8.02 18.68
C GLU A 148 -4.95 -7.26 17.81
N GLU A 149 -4.08 -6.50 18.46
CA GLU A 149 -3.05 -5.71 17.80
C GLU A 149 -1.87 -6.57 17.36
N VAL A 150 -1.52 -6.50 16.08
CA VAL A 150 -0.35 -7.18 15.50
C VAL A 150 0.65 -6.13 15.03
N VAL A 151 1.66 -5.88 15.88
CA VAL A 151 2.70 -4.89 15.56
C VAL A 151 3.80 -5.53 14.73
N THR A 152 4.09 -4.95 13.56
CA THR A 152 5.15 -5.46 12.68
C THR A 152 6.52 -5.40 13.35
N ALA A 153 7.40 -6.34 13.02
CA ALA A 153 8.77 -6.34 13.53
C ALA A 153 9.53 -5.10 13.03
N ALA A 154 10.48 -4.62 13.83
CA ALA A 154 11.30 -3.48 13.45
C ALA A 154 12.02 -3.74 12.11
N ARG A 155 12.03 -2.75 11.22
CA ARG A 155 12.65 -2.82 9.88
C ARG A 155 12.10 -3.95 9.00
N SER A 156 10.83 -4.30 9.20
CA SER A 156 10.15 -5.36 8.46
C SER A 156 8.94 -4.87 7.67
N PRO A 157 9.12 -3.93 6.72
CA PRO A 157 8.01 -3.35 5.95
C PRO A 157 7.20 -4.41 5.19
N TRP A 158 7.83 -5.53 4.79
CA TRP A 158 7.11 -6.62 4.13
C TRP A 158 5.97 -7.23 4.96
N GLN A 159 5.91 -6.97 6.27
CA GLN A 159 4.83 -7.44 7.13
C GLN A 159 3.54 -6.61 6.93
N ASN A 160 3.64 -5.38 6.39
CA ASN A 160 2.50 -4.56 5.98
C ASN A 160 2.47 -4.35 4.44
N ALA A 161 2.93 -5.35 3.69
CA ALA A 161 3.16 -5.23 2.25
C ALA A 161 1.90 -4.89 1.43
N TYR A 162 0.71 -5.21 1.91
CA TYR A 162 -0.53 -4.89 1.19
C TYR A 162 -0.88 -3.41 1.30
N ALA A 163 -0.77 -2.82 2.48
CA ALA A 163 -0.99 -1.38 2.66
C ALA A 163 0.09 -0.58 1.90
N GLU A 164 1.37 -0.96 2.01
CA GLU A 164 2.46 -0.32 1.26
C GLU A 164 2.25 -0.38 -0.26
N ARG A 165 1.79 -1.53 -0.78
CA ARG A 165 1.50 -1.69 -2.21
C ARG A 165 0.34 -0.81 -2.65
N LEU A 166 -0.71 -0.73 -1.84
CA LEU A 166 -1.85 0.14 -2.11
C LEU A 166 -1.40 1.61 -2.16
N ILE A 167 -0.64 2.07 -1.16
CA ILE A 167 -0.09 3.44 -1.12
C ILE A 167 0.79 3.71 -2.35
N GLY A 168 1.63 2.74 -2.74
CA GLY A 168 2.43 2.83 -3.95
C GLY A 168 1.60 2.91 -5.23
N SER A 169 0.46 2.22 -5.30
CA SER A 169 -0.48 2.33 -6.42
C SER A 169 -1.19 3.68 -6.42
N LEU A 170 -1.72 4.10 -5.29
CA LEU A 170 -2.36 5.40 -5.11
C LEU A 170 -1.44 6.56 -5.57
N ARG A 171 -0.15 6.52 -5.23
CA ARG A 171 0.81 7.52 -5.70
C ARG A 171 0.91 7.53 -7.22
N ARG A 172 1.30 6.42 -7.81
CA ARG A 172 1.55 6.32 -9.26
C ARG A 172 0.30 6.53 -10.12
N GLU A 173 -0.85 6.10 -9.63
CA GLU A 173 -2.10 6.11 -10.40
C GLU A 173 -2.95 7.36 -10.16
N CYS A 174 -2.66 8.14 -9.11
CA CYS A 174 -3.47 9.29 -8.74
C CYS A 174 -2.64 10.48 -8.25
N LEU A 175 -1.97 10.37 -7.10
CA LEU A 175 -1.39 11.54 -6.42
C LEU A 175 -0.24 12.19 -7.19
N ASP A 176 0.56 11.43 -7.94
CA ASP A 176 1.68 11.96 -8.73
C ASP A 176 1.20 12.79 -9.94
N HIS A 177 -0.10 12.78 -10.24
CA HIS A 177 -0.71 13.50 -11.36
C HIS A 177 -1.50 14.75 -10.93
N ILE A 178 -1.59 15.04 -9.64
CA ILE A 178 -2.49 16.07 -9.10
C ILE A 178 -1.75 16.99 -8.13
N VAL A 179 -1.93 18.28 -8.26
CA VAL A 179 -1.43 19.25 -7.29
C VAL A 179 -2.44 19.38 -6.14
N ILE A 180 -1.99 19.09 -4.93
CA ILE A 180 -2.82 19.14 -3.72
C ILE A 180 -2.72 20.52 -3.07
N LEU A 181 -3.86 21.19 -2.92
CA LEU A 181 -3.97 22.51 -2.31
C LEU A 181 -4.35 22.45 -0.83
N GLY A 182 -5.07 21.40 -0.41
CA GLY A 182 -5.53 21.28 0.98
C GLY A 182 -6.29 19.99 1.28
N GLU A 183 -6.68 19.86 2.54
CA GLU A 183 -7.28 18.65 3.12
C GLU A 183 -8.59 18.23 2.43
N ILE A 184 -9.51 19.18 2.23
CA ILE A 184 -10.83 18.91 1.61
C ILE A 184 -10.67 18.39 0.17
N GLN A 185 -9.75 18.99 -0.59
CA GLN A 185 -9.47 18.55 -1.95
C GLN A 185 -8.89 17.14 -1.95
N LEU A 186 -7.87 16.88 -1.10
CA LEU A 186 -7.25 15.57 -1.01
C LEU A 186 -8.29 14.50 -0.63
N LEU A 187 -9.17 14.80 0.33
CA LEU A 187 -10.23 13.88 0.75
C LEU A 187 -11.15 13.49 -0.41
N ARG A 188 -11.55 14.46 -1.25
CA ARG A 188 -12.39 14.21 -2.44
C ARG A 188 -11.67 13.35 -3.48
N ILE A 189 -10.38 13.63 -3.71
CA ILE A 189 -9.55 12.86 -4.64
C ILE A 189 -9.42 11.41 -4.17
N LEU A 190 -9.13 11.21 -2.90
CA LEU A 190 -9.02 9.88 -2.30
C LEU A 190 -10.36 9.13 -2.35
N ALA A 191 -11.48 9.81 -2.13
CA ALA A 191 -12.81 9.21 -2.23
C ALA A 191 -13.05 8.66 -3.64
N GLY A 192 -12.78 9.44 -4.68
CA GLY A 192 -12.91 9.00 -6.07
C GLY A 192 -11.94 7.85 -6.40
N TYR A 193 -10.68 7.94 -5.95
CA TYR A 193 -9.72 6.88 -6.22
C TYR A 193 -10.07 5.57 -5.50
N PHE A 194 -10.47 5.60 -4.23
CA PHE A 194 -10.80 4.38 -3.49
C PHE A 194 -12.15 3.78 -3.92
N GLU A 195 -13.07 4.58 -4.42
CA GLU A 195 -14.26 4.06 -5.09
C GLU A 195 -13.89 3.28 -6.36
N TYR A 196 -13.09 3.89 -7.24
CA TYR A 196 -12.53 3.21 -8.41
C TYR A 196 -11.73 1.96 -8.04
N TYR A 197 -10.84 2.07 -7.04
CA TYR A 197 -10.01 0.96 -6.56
C TYR A 197 -10.87 -0.23 -6.09
N ASN A 198 -11.89 0.03 -5.29
CA ASN A 198 -12.74 -1.02 -4.74
C ASN A 198 -13.67 -1.65 -5.77
N ARG A 199 -14.22 -0.85 -6.70
CA ARG A 199 -15.32 -1.28 -7.58
C ARG A 199 -14.92 -1.55 -9.01
N ALA A 200 -13.87 -0.93 -9.51
CA ALA A 200 -13.56 -0.97 -10.93
C ALA A 200 -12.17 -1.51 -11.26
N ARG A 201 -11.18 -1.22 -10.41
CA ARG A 201 -9.80 -1.56 -10.66
C ARG A 201 -9.55 -3.06 -10.59
N CYS A 202 -9.11 -3.65 -11.71
CA CYS A 202 -8.75 -5.06 -11.77
C CYS A 202 -7.45 -5.36 -11.01
N HIS A 203 -7.43 -6.46 -10.25
CA HIS A 203 -6.29 -6.92 -9.47
C HIS A 203 -5.86 -8.31 -9.89
N LEU A 204 -4.60 -8.48 -10.32
CA LEU A 204 -4.06 -9.79 -10.71
C LEU A 204 -4.19 -10.84 -9.60
N SER A 205 -4.05 -10.42 -8.34
CA SER A 205 -4.18 -11.31 -7.19
C SER A 205 -5.63 -11.71 -6.85
N LEU A 206 -6.60 -11.12 -7.52
CA LEU A 206 -8.02 -11.45 -7.44
C LEU A 206 -8.52 -12.06 -8.76
N ALA A 207 -7.63 -12.71 -9.51
CA ALA A 207 -7.92 -13.29 -10.83
C ALA A 207 -8.48 -12.26 -11.84
N GLY A 208 -8.04 -10.99 -11.74
CA GLY A 208 -8.50 -9.91 -12.61
C GLY A 208 -9.76 -9.19 -12.13
N ASP A 209 -10.32 -9.58 -10.99
CA ASP A 209 -11.51 -8.95 -10.43
C ASP A 209 -11.16 -7.73 -9.56
N ALA A 210 -12.15 -6.91 -9.21
CA ALA A 210 -12.04 -5.83 -8.24
C ALA A 210 -12.22 -6.35 -6.80
N PRO A 211 -11.81 -5.60 -5.76
CA PRO A 211 -12.11 -5.92 -4.36
C PRO A 211 -13.60 -6.17 -4.10
N GLU A 212 -14.46 -5.34 -4.65
CA GLU A 212 -15.91 -5.61 -4.77
C GLU A 212 -16.15 -6.34 -6.10
N PRO A 213 -16.59 -7.60 -6.09
CA PRO A 213 -16.75 -8.38 -7.30
C PRO A 213 -17.69 -7.73 -8.30
N ARG A 214 -17.30 -7.72 -9.57
CA ARG A 214 -18.14 -7.25 -10.66
C ARG A 214 -18.67 -8.43 -11.47
N PRO A 215 -19.96 -8.46 -11.80
CA PRO A 215 -20.48 -9.48 -12.70
C PRO A 215 -19.91 -9.29 -14.11
N GLU A 216 -19.67 -10.39 -14.80
CA GLU A 216 -19.36 -10.36 -16.23
C GLU A 216 -20.57 -9.86 -17.02
N GLN A 217 -20.32 -8.99 -17.98
CA GLN A 217 -21.35 -8.42 -18.83
C GLN A 217 -21.20 -8.97 -20.25
N GLY A 218 -22.05 -9.91 -20.61
CA GLY A 218 -22.06 -10.50 -21.95
C GLY A 218 -22.57 -9.55 -23.04
N PRO A 219 -22.34 -9.89 -24.33
CA PRO A 219 -22.75 -9.04 -25.47
C PRO A 219 -24.25 -8.71 -25.51
N GLU A 220 -25.08 -9.54 -24.92
CA GLU A 220 -26.54 -9.37 -24.80
C GLU A 220 -26.95 -8.15 -23.99
N LEU A 221 -26.06 -7.62 -23.13
CA LEU A 221 -26.32 -6.43 -22.31
C LEU A 221 -26.05 -5.10 -23.03
N GLY A 222 -25.83 -5.14 -24.36
CA GLY A 222 -25.76 -3.95 -25.16
C GLY A 222 -24.33 -3.52 -25.53
N ARG A 223 -24.18 -2.24 -25.91
CA ARG A 223 -22.91 -1.66 -26.35
C ARG A 223 -21.98 -1.37 -25.19
N VAL A 224 -20.66 -1.43 -25.47
CA VAL A 224 -19.64 -0.99 -24.51
C VAL A 224 -19.64 0.53 -24.43
N VAL A 225 -19.74 1.06 -23.21
CA VAL A 225 -19.60 2.47 -22.88
C VAL A 225 -18.39 2.69 -21.98
N GLU A 226 -17.74 3.82 -22.17
CA GLU A 226 -16.61 4.27 -21.38
C GLU A 226 -17.08 5.26 -20.31
N LEU A 227 -16.67 5.05 -19.07
CA LEU A 227 -17.02 5.89 -17.93
C LEU A 227 -15.74 6.41 -17.28
N ALA A 228 -15.60 7.73 -17.22
CA ALA A 228 -14.43 8.37 -16.62
C ALA A 228 -14.44 8.21 -15.09
N GLU A 229 -13.29 7.83 -14.54
CA GLU A 229 -13.03 7.66 -13.12
C GLU A 229 -11.86 8.57 -12.68
N VAL A 230 -11.82 8.92 -11.40
CA VAL A 230 -10.73 9.70 -10.80
C VAL A 230 -10.43 11.00 -11.59
N GLY A 231 -11.49 11.72 -11.95
CA GLY A 231 -11.35 12.97 -12.72
C GLY A 231 -10.80 12.78 -14.14
N GLY A 232 -11.00 11.62 -14.75
CA GLY A 232 -10.54 11.28 -16.09
C GLY A 232 -9.14 10.67 -16.15
N LEU A 233 -8.47 10.44 -15.01
CA LEU A 233 -7.18 9.74 -14.97
C LEU A 233 -7.32 8.25 -15.30
N HIS A 234 -8.48 7.66 -15.01
CA HIS A 234 -8.81 6.28 -15.29
C HIS A 234 -10.17 6.19 -15.96
N HIS A 235 -10.44 5.05 -16.58
CA HIS A 235 -11.73 4.75 -17.20
C HIS A 235 -12.14 3.32 -16.86
N ARG A 236 -13.42 3.10 -16.64
CA ARG A 236 -14.02 1.79 -16.59
C ARG A 236 -14.93 1.59 -17.79
N TYR A 237 -15.17 0.35 -18.12
CA TYR A 237 -16.00 -0.02 -19.25
C TYR A 237 -17.15 -0.89 -18.78
N GLU A 238 -18.36 -0.58 -19.22
CA GLU A 238 -19.58 -1.31 -18.93
C GLU A 238 -20.39 -1.50 -20.19
N ARG A 239 -21.35 -2.41 -20.16
CA ARG A 239 -22.34 -2.52 -21.23
C ARG A 239 -23.60 -1.78 -20.82
N ASP A 240 -24.15 -1.03 -21.75
CA ASP A 240 -25.37 -0.27 -21.57
C ASP A 240 -26.39 -0.75 -22.59
N ALA A 241 -27.54 -1.24 -22.10
CA ALA A 241 -28.68 -1.53 -22.92
C ALA A 241 -29.28 -0.21 -23.39
N ALA A 242 -29.20 0.05 -24.70
CA ALA A 242 -29.76 1.23 -25.35
C ALA A 242 -31.29 1.28 -25.23
#